data_101d714b055ec7caaf20c694ea8f5e8e
#
_entry.id   101d714b055ec7caaf20c694ea8f5e8e
#
_cell.length_a   1.000
_cell.length_b   1.000
_cell.length_c   1.000
_cell.angle_alpha   90.00
_cell.angle_beta   90.00
_cell.angle_gamma   90.00
#
_symmetry.space_group_name_H-M   'P 1'
#
loop_
_entity.id
_entity.type
_entity.pdbx_description
1 polymer ?
#
loop_
_entity_poly.entity_id
_entity_poly.type
_entity_poly.pdbx_seq_one_letter_code
_entity_poly.pdbx_strand_id
1 'polypeptide(L)'
;MVSASVETGIGPADDADLVLAALLRLFPDSELPVTESGATFPTSSGEGVLCAQEVDLDHLQERLQEQRICDTALDAMAFALDADGQSTCFSISRQAALAGKVAIVLPGERVLGGTFEVSIAGEGLAEWIEQFTWHPGRGSVPRNVADEVAMRSDGSVREWFDD
;
A
#
# COMPACT_ATOMS: atom_id res chain seq x y z
N MET A 1 18.02 -4.78 0.85
CA MET A 1 17.41 -3.58 0.24
C MET A 1 15.95 -3.89 -0.04
N VAL A 2 15.07 -3.00 0.30
CA VAL A 2 13.64 -3.14 0.06
C VAL A 2 13.27 -2.34 -1.19
N SER A 3 12.52 -2.94 -2.09
CA SER A 3 12.00 -2.29 -3.30
C SER A 3 10.48 -2.19 -3.23
N ALA A 4 9.92 -1.16 -3.85
CA ALA A 4 8.48 -0.94 -3.90
C ALA A 4 8.02 -0.67 -5.33
N SER A 5 6.83 -1.14 -5.64
CA SER A 5 6.14 -0.85 -6.90
C SER A 5 4.68 -0.53 -6.64
N VAL A 6 4.07 0.23 -7.55
CA VAL A 6 2.66 0.60 -7.49
C VAL A 6 1.99 0.25 -8.79
N GLU A 7 0.85 -0.41 -8.70
CA GLU A 7 0.08 -0.85 -9.87
C GLU A 7 -1.40 -0.47 -9.71
N THR A 8 -2.04 -0.12 -10.82
CA THR A 8 -3.49 0.06 -10.89
C THR A 8 -4.02 -0.30 -12.26
N GLY A 9 -5.17 -0.96 -12.31
CA GLY A 9 -5.92 -1.17 -13.55
C GLY A 9 -6.68 0.10 -13.94
N ILE A 10 -6.71 0.39 -15.23
CA ILE A 10 -7.49 1.49 -15.80
C ILE A 10 -8.60 0.89 -16.66
N GLY A 11 -9.83 1.15 -16.27
CA GLY A 11 -11.02 0.73 -16.99
C GLY A 11 -11.57 1.82 -17.93
N PRO A 12 -12.58 1.47 -18.74
CA PRO A 12 -13.16 2.41 -19.73
C PRO A 12 -13.86 3.62 -19.09
N ALA A 13 -14.26 3.52 -17.81
CA ALA A 13 -14.88 4.62 -17.07
C ALA A 13 -13.87 5.51 -16.34
N ASP A 14 -12.58 5.15 -16.33
CA ASP A 14 -11.54 5.89 -15.64
C ASP A 14 -10.98 7.02 -16.52
N ASP A 15 -10.68 8.15 -15.89
CA ASP A 15 -9.88 9.20 -16.49
C ASP A 15 -8.40 8.93 -16.19
N ALA A 16 -7.66 8.54 -17.22
CA ALA A 16 -6.25 8.17 -17.09
C ALA A 16 -5.37 9.33 -16.55
N ASP A 17 -5.67 10.57 -16.91
CA ASP A 17 -4.93 11.74 -16.44
C ASP A 17 -5.15 11.97 -14.96
N LEU A 18 -6.36 11.76 -14.46
CA LEU A 18 -6.67 11.84 -13.03
C LEU A 18 -6.02 10.70 -12.23
N VAL A 19 -5.99 9.50 -12.79
CA VAL A 19 -5.31 8.36 -12.16
C VAL A 19 -3.81 8.63 -12.04
N LEU A 20 -3.19 9.14 -13.09
CA LEU A 20 -1.77 9.53 -13.08
C LEU A 20 -1.51 10.67 -12.07
N ALA A 21 -2.37 11.68 -12.05
CA ALA A 21 -2.27 12.78 -11.09
C ALA A 21 -2.38 12.27 -9.64
N ALA A 22 -3.27 11.33 -9.37
CA ALA A 22 -3.41 10.70 -8.05
C ALA A 22 -2.14 9.92 -7.66
N LEU A 23 -1.56 9.17 -8.60
CA LEU A 23 -0.30 8.45 -8.37
C LEU A 23 0.83 9.41 -7.97
N LEU A 24 1.02 10.48 -8.74
CA LEU A 24 2.08 11.45 -8.49
C LEU A 24 1.87 12.29 -7.22
N ARG A 25 0.65 12.35 -6.69
CA ARG A 25 0.37 12.99 -5.41
C ARG A 25 0.97 12.24 -4.21
N LEU A 26 1.01 10.91 -4.28
CA LEU A 26 1.55 10.07 -3.21
C LEU A 26 2.98 9.60 -3.50
N PHE A 27 3.36 9.52 -4.76
CA PHE A 27 4.66 9.06 -5.23
C PHE A 27 5.25 10.07 -6.22
N PRO A 28 5.61 11.28 -5.74
CA PRO A 28 5.99 12.41 -6.62
C PRO A 28 7.27 12.16 -7.41
N ASP A 29 8.16 11.33 -6.89
CA ASP A 29 9.46 11.02 -7.51
C ASP A 29 9.41 9.76 -8.40
N SER A 30 8.19 9.22 -8.64
CA SER A 30 8.03 8.07 -9.53
C SER A 30 8.38 8.44 -10.96
N GLU A 31 9.18 7.59 -11.60
CA GLU A 31 9.35 7.67 -13.04
C GLU A 31 8.02 7.40 -13.74
N LEU A 32 7.75 8.13 -14.82
CA LEU A 32 6.54 7.92 -15.59
C LEU A 32 6.45 6.46 -16.04
N PRO A 33 5.34 5.79 -15.74
CA PRO A 33 5.23 4.37 -16.01
C PRO A 33 5.29 4.07 -17.50
N VAL A 34 6.12 3.08 -17.84
CA VAL A 34 6.14 2.51 -19.17
C VAL A 34 4.97 1.53 -19.26
N THR A 35 3.99 1.81 -20.10
CA THR A 35 2.94 0.84 -20.39
C THR A 35 3.51 -0.34 -21.16
N GLU A 36 3.40 -1.55 -20.63
CA GLU A 36 3.90 -2.76 -21.27
C GLU A 36 3.26 -3.06 -22.65
N SER A 37 2.20 -2.40 -23.02
CA SER A 37 1.48 -2.61 -24.27
C SER A 37 1.86 -1.67 -25.41
N GLY A 38 2.94 -0.91 -25.31
CA GLY A 38 3.42 -0.02 -26.38
C GLY A 38 2.48 1.15 -26.72
N ALA A 39 1.45 1.35 -25.94
CA ALA A 39 0.54 2.47 -26.08
C ALA A 39 1.00 3.64 -25.20
N THR A 40 1.12 4.81 -25.79
CA THR A 40 1.35 6.07 -25.08
C THR A 40 0.12 6.41 -24.23
N PHE A 41 0.31 6.73 -22.97
CA PHE A 41 -0.74 7.26 -22.12
C PHE A 41 -1.02 8.74 -22.46
N PRO A 42 -2.30 9.17 -22.48
CA PRO A 42 -3.54 8.40 -22.36
C PRO A 42 -3.91 7.65 -23.65
N THR A 43 -4.38 6.41 -23.51
CA THR A 43 -4.89 5.66 -24.67
C THR A 43 -6.36 5.98 -24.92
N SER A 44 -6.73 6.14 -26.16
CA SER A 44 -8.12 6.37 -26.56
C SER A 44 -9.05 5.16 -26.34
N SER A 45 -8.51 4.00 -25.98
CA SER A 45 -9.25 2.76 -25.73
C SER A 45 -9.61 2.51 -24.27
N GLY A 46 -9.12 3.32 -23.32
CA GLY A 46 -9.57 3.34 -21.93
C GLY A 46 -9.31 2.09 -21.09
N GLU A 47 -8.55 1.13 -21.57
CA GLU A 47 -8.21 -0.08 -20.82
C GLU A 47 -6.69 -0.27 -20.77
N GLY A 48 -6.17 -0.61 -19.58
CA GLY A 48 -4.75 -0.84 -19.40
C GLY A 48 -4.35 -1.02 -17.95
N VAL A 49 -3.06 -1.21 -17.73
CA VAL A 49 -2.44 -1.28 -16.42
C VAL A 49 -1.38 -0.19 -16.32
N LEU A 50 -1.46 0.60 -15.28
CA LEU A 50 -0.46 1.60 -14.93
C LEU A 50 0.43 1.00 -13.85
N CYS A 51 1.74 0.90 -14.10
CA CYS A 51 2.70 0.34 -13.16
C CYS A 51 3.90 1.27 -13.03
N ALA A 52 4.25 1.64 -11.79
CA ALA A 52 5.48 2.35 -11.45
C ALA A 52 6.39 1.44 -10.66
N GLN A 53 7.63 1.28 -11.12
CA GLN A 53 8.65 0.46 -10.46
C GLN A 53 9.59 1.35 -9.65
N GLU A 54 10.26 0.76 -8.66
CA GLU A 54 11.25 1.45 -7.82
C GLU A 54 10.74 2.79 -7.27
N VAL A 55 9.50 2.78 -6.74
CA VAL A 55 8.91 4.00 -6.17
C VAL A 55 9.52 4.34 -4.82
N ASP A 56 9.73 5.62 -4.58
CA ASP A 56 10.13 6.14 -3.29
C ASP A 56 8.89 6.20 -2.36
N LEU A 57 9.05 5.73 -1.13
CA LEU A 57 7.96 5.66 -0.15
C LEU A 57 8.04 6.77 0.92
N ASP A 58 9.01 7.65 0.88
CA ASP A 58 9.22 8.68 1.91
C ASP A 58 8.00 9.58 2.05
N HIS A 59 7.45 10.04 0.93
CA HIS A 59 6.25 10.90 0.95
C HIS A 59 5.02 10.16 1.47
N LEU A 60 4.87 8.88 1.10
CA LEU A 60 3.81 8.04 1.66
C LEU A 60 3.95 7.90 3.18
N GLN A 61 5.17 7.67 3.67
CA GLN A 61 5.46 7.58 5.11
C GLN A 61 5.07 8.87 5.83
N GLU A 62 5.43 10.04 5.29
CA GLU A 62 5.03 11.33 5.84
C GLU A 62 3.50 11.46 5.96
N ARG A 63 2.76 11.07 4.92
CA ARG A 63 1.29 11.11 4.94
C ARG A 63 0.71 10.17 6.00
N LEU A 64 1.25 8.96 6.14
CA LEU A 64 0.82 8.01 7.19
C LEU A 64 1.00 8.60 8.59
N GLN A 65 2.12 9.26 8.83
CA GLN A 65 2.42 9.90 10.10
C GLN A 65 1.50 11.11 10.38
N GLU A 66 1.32 11.99 9.41
CA GLU A 66 0.46 13.16 9.53
C GLU A 66 -1.01 12.77 9.77
N GLN A 67 -1.48 11.73 9.08
CA GLN A 67 -2.85 11.22 9.24
C GLN A 67 -3.01 10.33 10.48
N ARG A 68 -1.93 9.96 11.15
CA ARG A 68 -1.93 9.07 12.33
C ARG A 68 -2.51 7.69 12.05
N ILE A 69 -2.18 7.13 10.89
CA ILE A 69 -2.63 5.80 10.45
C ILE A 69 -1.47 4.80 10.28
N CYS A 70 -0.35 5.04 10.93
CA CYS A 70 0.80 4.13 10.87
C CYS A 70 0.48 2.72 11.35
N ASP A 71 -0.32 2.58 12.40
CA ASP A 71 -0.71 1.25 12.90
C ASP A 71 -1.65 0.52 11.94
N THR A 72 -2.54 1.24 11.26
CA THR A 72 -3.37 0.66 10.19
C THR A 72 -2.51 0.17 9.02
N ALA A 73 -1.48 0.93 8.66
CA ALA A 73 -0.54 0.52 7.63
C ALA A 73 0.27 -0.72 8.04
N LEU A 74 0.72 -0.77 9.30
CA LEU A 74 1.37 -1.96 9.86
C LEU A 74 0.47 -3.18 9.76
N ASP A 75 -0.76 -3.08 10.20
CA ASP A 75 -1.73 -4.19 10.19
C ASP A 75 -1.99 -4.68 8.76
N ALA A 76 -2.16 -3.78 7.82
CA ALA A 76 -2.39 -4.14 6.41
C ALA A 76 -1.19 -4.88 5.80
N MET A 77 0.02 -4.38 6.03
CA MET A 77 1.25 -5.01 5.53
C MET A 77 1.55 -6.33 6.23
N ALA A 78 1.33 -6.42 7.54
CA ALA A 78 1.53 -7.64 8.32
C ALA A 78 0.56 -8.75 7.88
N PHE A 79 -0.69 -8.40 7.61
CA PHE A 79 -1.71 -9.34 7.12
C PHE A 79 -1.33 -9.96 5.77
N ALA A 80 -0.75 -9.17 4.87
CA ALA A 80 -0.38 -9.59 3.52
C ALA A 80 1.07 -10.12 3.41
N LEU A 81 1.81 -10.15 4.51
CA LEU A 81 3.18 -10.66 4.50
C LEU A 81 3.20 -12.14 4.12
N ASP A 82 4.01 -12.49 3.14
CA ASP A 82 4.14 -13.87 2.69
C ASP A 82 4.81 -14.77 3.72
N ALA A 83 4.72 -16.09 3.51
CA ALA A 83 5.27 -17.08 4.45
C ALA A 83 6.78 -16.98 4.63
N ASP A 84 7.50 -16.49 3.63
CA ASP A 84 8.95 -16.34 3.66
C ASP A 84 9.38 -14.98 4.24
N GLY A 85 8.42 -14.08 4.49
CA GLY A 85 8.67 -12.74 5.03
C GLY A 85 9.41 -11.81 4.05
N GLN A 86 9.29 -12.05 2.76
CA GLN A 86 10.03 -11.33 1.72
C GLN A 86 9.17 -10.46 0.82
N SER A 87 7.86 -10.59 0.90
CA SER A 87 6.95 -9.73 0.14
C SER A 87 5.69 -9.41 0.93
N THR A 88 5.18 -8.22 0.70
CA THR A 88 3.88 -7.77 1.21
C THR A 88 3.23 -6.83 0.21
N CYS A 89 1.94 -6.63 0.35
CA CYS A 89 1.21 -5.64 -0.45
C CYS A 89 0.06 -5.04 0.37
N PHE A 90 -0.38 -3.87 -0.04
CA PHE A 90 -1.59 -3.25 0.48
C PHE A 90 -2.21 -2.35 -0.58
N SER A 91 -3.50 -2.09 -0.44
CA SER A 91 -4.26 -1.26 -1.38
C SER A 91 -4.61 0.08 -0.76
N ILE A 92 -4.54 1.13 -1.56
CA ILE A 92 -4.93 2.49 -1.17
C ILE A 92 -5.93 3.07 -2.17
N SER A 93 -6.84 3.90 -1.70
CA SER A 93 -7.87 4.53 -2.53
C SER A 93 -7.26 5.56 -3.50
N ARG A 94 -7.55 5.43 -4.79
CA ARG A 94 -7.16 6.42 -5.80
C ARG A 94 -7.86 7.76 -5.60
N GLN A 95 -9.11 7.75 -5.15
CA GLN A 95 -9.87 8.97 -4.88
C GLN A 95 -9.27 9.76 -3.71
N ALA A 96 -8.87 9.09 -2.64
CA ALA A 96 -8.15 9.72 -1.53
C ALA A 96 -6.78 10.26 -1.97
N ALA A 97 -6.05 9.48 -2.77
CA ALA A 97 -4.76 9.87 -3.32
C ALA A 97 -4.83 11.16 -4.16
N LEU A 98 -5.88 11.32 -4.95
CA LEU A 98 -6.11 12.54 -5.73
C LEU A 98 -6.23 13.79 -4.83
N ALA A 99 -6.75 13.63 -3.62
CA ALA A 99 -6.80 14.67 -2.59
C ALA A 99 -5.51 14.79 -1.76
N GLY A 100 -4.47 14.03 -2.10
CA GLY A 100 -3.20 14.00 -1.37
C GLY A 100 -3.26 13.24 -0.04
N LYS A 101 -4.25 12.37 0.13
CA LYS A 101 -4.46 11.58 1.36
C LYS A 101 -4.29 10.09 1.11
N VAL A 102 -3.92 9.38 2.15
CA VAL A 102 -3.85 7.92 2.15
C VAL A 102 -5.09 7.35 2.85
N ALA A 103 -5.82 6.50 2.14
CA ALA A 103 -6.88 5.69 2.71
C ALA A 103 -6.58 4.23 2.37
N ILE A 104 -6.22 3.45 3.38
CA ILE A 104 -5.93 2.03 3.22
C ILE A 104 -7.24 1.28 3.04
N VAL A 105 -7.28 0.42 2.01
CA VAL A 105 -8.44 -0.40 1.68
C VAL A 105 -8.16 -1.83 2.14
N LEU A 106 -9.00 -2.33 3.03
CA LEU A 106 -8.87 -3.69 3.54
C LEU A 106 -9.37 -4.72 2.52
N PRO A 107 -8.87 -5.97 2.56
CA PRO A 107 -9.37 -7.04 1.70
C PRO A 107 -10.89 -7.19 1.78
N GLY A 108 -11.56 -7.24 0.63
CA GLY A 108 -13.02 -7.35 0.54
C GLY A 108 -13.79 -6.03 0.62
N GLU A 109 -13.15 -4.92 0.96
CA GLU A 109 -13.79 -3.61 0.88
C GLU A 109 -13.96 -3.15 -0.57
N ARG A 110 -15.10 -2.53 -0.84
CA ARG A 110 -15.35 -1.88 -2.13
C ARG A 110 -15.21 -0.38 -2.00
N VAL A 111 -14.34 0.20 -2.81
CA VAL A 111 -14.15 1.65 -2.87
C VAL A 111 -14.53 2.18 -4.25
N LEU A 112 -15.14 3.35 -4.26
CA LEU A 112 -15.40 4.08 -5.49
C LEU A 112 -14.08 4.65 -6.04
N GLY A 113 -13.93 4.59 -7.35
CA GLY A 113 -12.75 5.14 -8.03
C GLY A 113 -11.53 4.22 -8.09
N GLY A 114 -11.62 3.00 -7.56
CA GLY A 114 -10.55 2.01 -7.63
C GLY A 114 -9.42 2.23 -6.64
N THR A 115 -8.38 1.39 -6.74
CA THR A 115 -7.24 1.35 -5.82
C THR A 115 -5.91 1.36 -6.56
N PHE A 116 -4.87 1.87 -5.89
CA PHE A 116 -3.48 1.52 -6.18
C PHE A 116 -3.09 0.34 -5.32
N GLU A 117 -2.44 -0.65 -5.91
CA GLU A 117 -1.80 -1.73 -5.17
C GLU A 117 -0.32 -1.43 -5.01
N VAL A 118 0.11 -1.32 -3.77
CA VAL A 118 1.50 -1.08 -3.40
C VAL A 118 2.11 -2.41 -3.01
N SER A 119 3.11 -2.86 -3.76
CA SER A 119 3.84 -4.10 -3.49
C SER A 119 5.24 -3.77 -3.02
N ILE A 120 5.68 -4.42 -1.96
CA ILE A 120 6.97 -4.21 -1.33
C ILE A 120 7.66 -5.56 -1.19
N ALA A 121 8.93 -5.63 -1.61
CA ALA A 121 9.72 -6.85 -1.54
C ALA A 121 11.13 -6.58 -1.03
N GLY A 122 11.68 -7.51 -0.27
CA GLY A 122 13.02 -7.43 0.26
C GLY A 122 13.27 -8.35 1.44
N GLU A 123 14.51 -8.45 1.86
CA GLU A 123 14.90 -9.19 3.06
C GLU A 123 14.64 -8.37 4.33
N GLY A 124 14.30 -9.04 5.43
CA GLY A 124 14.05 -8.39 6.72
C GLY A 124 12.80 -7.50 6.73
N LEU A 125 11.80 -7.87 5.95
CA LEU A 125 10.63 -7.03 5.69
C LEU A 125 9.79 -6.79 6.94
N ALA A 126 9.70 -7.75 7.87
CA ALA A 126 8.98 -7.58 9.13
C ALA A 126 9.54 -6.41 9.96
N GLU A 127 10.86 -6.38 10.14
CA GLU A 127 11.54 -5.29 10.86
C GLU A 127 11.42 -3.96 10.09
N TRP A 128 11.53 -4.02 8.77
CA TRP A 128 11.35 -2.84 7.94
C TRP A 128 9.95 -2.24 8.07
N ILE A 129 8.90 -3.07 8.08
CA ILE A 129 7.50 -2.64 8.27
C ILE A 129 7.35 -1.91 9.62
N GLU A 130 7.91 -2.47 10.69
CA GLU A 130 7.85 -1.87 12.01
C GLU A 130 8.55 -0.52 12.08
N GLN A 131 9.68 -0.37 11.41
CA GLN A 131 10.42 0.89 11.32
C GLN A 131 9.70 1.92 10.42
N PHE A 132 9.23 1.49 9.27
CA PHE A 132 8.52 2.34 8.31
C PHE A 132 7.24 2.94 8.89
N THR A 133 6.53 2.17 9.70
CA THR A 133 5.28 2.59 10.36
C THR A 133 5.48 3.09 11.79
N TRP A 134 6.73 3.30 12.20
CA TRP A 134 7.02 3.76 13.56
C TRP A 134 6.45 5.16 13.81
N HIS A 135 5.92 5.37 15.02
CA HIS A 135 5.47 6.67 15.50
C HIS A 135 5.67 6.77 17.03
N PRO A 136 5.71 7.99 17.61
CA PRO A 136 6.00 8.16 19.05
C PRO A 136 5.05 7.41 20.01
N GLY A 137 3.80 7.19 19.62
CA GLY A 137 2.82 6.43 20.40
C GLY A 137 3.21 4.97 20.67
N ARG A 138 4.11 4.40 19.86
CA ARG A 138 4.61 3.02 20.07
C ARG A 138 5.44 2.84 21.32
N GLY A 139 6.00 3.90 21.88
CA GLY A 139 6.66 3.85 23.17
C GLY A 139 5.69 3.52 24.30
N SER A 140 4.43 3.91 24.18
CA SER A 140 3.38 3.66 25.17
C SER A 140 2.53 2.43 24.85
N VAL A 141 2.27 2.19 23.56
CA VAL A 141 1.52 1.03 23.05
C VAL A 141 2.36 0.35 21.97
N PRO A 142 3.22 -0.60 22.35
CA PRO A 142 4.04 -1.33 21.40
C PRO A 142 3.19 -2.13 20.42
N ARG A 143 3.56 -2.08 19.15
CA ARG A 143 2.96 -2.87 18.07
C ARG A 143 4.07 -3.50 17.23
N ASN A 144 3.87 -4.71 16.78
CA ASN A 144 4.79 -5.41 15.89
C ASN A 144 4.05 -6.29 14.88
N VAL A 145 4.76 -6.73 13.86
CA VAL A 145 4.18 -7.56 12.79
C VAL A 145 3.61 -8.88 13.31
N ALA A 146 4.23 -9.46 14.35
CA ALA A 146 3.76 -10.72 14.93
C ALA A 146 2.41 -10.60 15.64
N ASP A 147 1.97 -9.41 16.02
CA ASP A 147 0.66 -9.19 16.66
C ASP A 147 -0.48 -9.61 15.73
N GLU A 148 -0.36 -9.35 14.43
CA GLU A 148 -1.36 -9.74 13.44
C GLU A 148 -1.48 -11.27 13.31
N VAL A 149 -0.36 -11.97 13.43
CA VAL A 149 -0.34 -13.44 13.39
C VAL A 149 -1.00 -14.04 14.65
N ALA A 150 -0.95 -13.33 15.78
CA ALA A 150 -1.58 -13.74 17.03
C ALA A 150 -3.09 -13.54 17.07
N MET A 151 -3.66 -12.80 16.11
CA MET A 151 -5.10 -12.58 16.01
C MET A 151 -5.77 -13.72 15.23
N ARG A 152 -6.94 -14.15 15.67
CA ARG A 152 -7.78 -15.06 14.90
C ARG A 152 -8.48 -14.31 13.77
N SER A 153 -8.93 -15.04 12.75
CA SER A 153 -9.67 -14.48 11.61
C SER A 153 -10.97 -13.74 11.99
N ASP A 154 -11.50 -14.01 13.18
CA ASP A 154 -12.67 -13.33 13.75
C ASP A 154 -12.32 -12.08 14.60
N GLY A 155 -11.02 -11.73 14.66
CA GLY A 155 -10.52 -10.61 15.47
C GLY A 155 -10.30 -10.93 16.94
N SER A 156 -10.52 -12.18 17.39
CA SER A 156 -10.19 -12.58 18.75
C SER A 156 -8.70 -12.91 18.90
N VAL A 157 -8.14 -12.65 20.08
CA VAL A 157 -6.75 -13.00 20.39
C VAL A 157 -6.60 -14.51 20.48
N ARG A 158 -5.56 -15.08 19.88
CA ARG A 158 -5.19 -16.49 20.11
C ARG A 158 -4.71 -16.65 21.53
N GLU A 159 -5.33 -17.55 22.28
CA GLU A 159 -4.80 -17.92 23.59
C GLU A 159 -3.52 -18.74 23.41
N TRP A 160 -2.47 -18.37 24.16
CA TRP A 160 -1.13 -18.99 24.08
C TRP A 160 -1.09 -20.44 24.59
N PHE A 161 -2.22 -21.01 24.98
CA PHE A 161 -2.33 -22.31 25.67
C PHE A 161 -3.27 -23.33 25.00
N ASP A 162 -3.58 -23.16 23.73
CA ASP A 162 -4.24 -24.25 22.99
C ASP A 162 -3.17 -25.24 22.51
N ASP A 163 -2.96 -26.29 23.32
CA ASP A 163 -2.23 -27.50 22.92
C ASP A 163 -3.06 -28.31 21.90
#